data_b969e9b56131c877c2297769aa578fb3
#
_entry.id   b969e9b56131c877c2297769aa578fb3
#
_cell.length_a   1.000
_cell.length_b   1.000
_cell.length_c   1.000
_cell.angle_alpha   90.00
_cell.angle_beta   90.00
_cell.angle_gamma   90.00
#
_symmetry.space_group_name_H-M   'P 1'
#
loop_
_entity.id
_entity.type
_entity.pdbx_description
1 polymer ?
#
loop_
_entity_poly.entity_id
_entity_poly.type
_entity_poly.pdbx_seq_one_letter_code
_entity_poly.pdbx_strand_id
1 'polypeptide(L)'
;MSYLLNTPYSSREIYLNSDDADTVVGGDTSFCTFMFKSVVEVPTNVNILLSIKDAQIPVSFTNVNDNTNTFIYTIGVTTTTFTLINGNYTANTLRDALNSGLNGIFTFSYDSSRNKYTITHASTDFIIESNSGLIRILGFTIKNHTSSSDNITSDSVADLSGLGGVFIQTNFLTSSQDSKTKNLTSILQKIPVTQSGNGIIFYTNKSGFKTQISEKAINEIHIKILDEDQNILNMNNARWRITLGFDFIYQENFRGVESREDLLRRLPVRKKSILVTKKNISSD
;
A
#
# COMPACT_ATOMS: atom_id res chain seq x y z
N MET A 1 -24.10 -8.72 -23.29
CA MET A 1 -22.78 -8.63 -22.64
C MET A 1 -22.21 -10.04 -22.55
N SER A 2 -21.12 -10.26 -23.24
CA SER A 2 -20.45 -11.57 -23.24
C SER A 2 -19.61 -11.67 -21.97
N TYR A 3 -20.03 -12.47 -21.02
CA TYR A 3 -19.20 -12.93 -19.89
C TYR A 3 -18.27 -14.07 -20.36
N LEU A 4 -17.79 -13.98 -21.59
CA LEU A 4 -16.88 -14.97 -22.13
C LEU A 4 -15.46 -14.53 -21.85
N LEU A 5 -14.88 -15.20 -20.85
CA LEU A 5 -13.59 -15.81 -21.04
C LEU A 5 -12.37 -14.98 -20.65
N ASN A 6 -12.24 -14.70 -19.39
CA ASN A 6 -10.92 -14.55 -18.80
C ASN A 6 -10.51 -15.87 -18.10
N THR A 7 -10.84 -16.99 -18.70
CA THR A 7 -10.31 -18.26 -18.23
C THR A 7 -8.85 -18.35 -18.68
N PRO A 8 -7.88 -18.38 -17.76
CA PRO A 8 -6.49 -18.49 -18.15
C PRO A 8 -6.26 -19.81 -18.88
N TYR A 9 -5.54 -19.80 -20.00
CA TYR A 9 -5.14 -21.05 -20.65
C TYR A 9 -4.06 -21.78 -19.85
N SER A 10 -3.29 -21.05 -19.02
CA SER A 10 -2.39 -21.61 -18.04
C SER A 10 -2.21 -20.61 -16.87
N SER A 11 -1.85 -21.14 -15.73
CA SER A 11 -1.51 -20.37 -14.53
C SER A 11 -0.22 -20.88 -13.94
N ARG A 12 0.56 -19.99 -13.31
CA ARG A 12 1.75 -20.34 -12.53
C ARG A 12 1.69 -19.63 -11.20
N GLU A 13 2.27 -20.24 -10.19
CA GLU A 13 2.49 -19.63 -8.89
C GLU A 13 3.97 -19.53 -8.63
N ILE A 14 4.39 -18.41 -8.03
CA ILE A 14 5.75 -18.17 -7.60
C ILE A 14 5.70 -17.87 -6.10
N TYR A 15 6.41 -18.69 -5.33
CA TYR A 15 6.51 -18.57 -3.89
C TYR A 15 7.76 -17.77 -3.55
N LEU A 16 7.58 -16.59 -2.97
CA LEU A 16 8.66 -15.69 -2.57
C LEU A 16 8.81 -15.73 -1.05
N ASN A 17 10.04 -15.87 -0.60
CA ASN A 17 10.43 -15.76 0.80
C ASN A 17 11.58 -14.75 0.87
N SER A 18 11.48 -13.75 1.74
CA SER A 18 12.51 -12.72 1.85
C SER A 18 13.92 -13.25 2.15
N ASP A 19 14.01 -14.44 2.81
CA ASP A 19 15.30 -15.08 3.06
C ASP A 19 16.00 -15.62 1.80
N ASP A 20 15.23 -15.90 0.76
CA ASP A 20 15.73 -16.48 -0.50
C ASP A 20 16.01 -15.40 -1.56
N ALA A 21 15.94 -14.12 -1.17
CA ALA A 21 16.21 -13.00 -2.07
C ALA A 21 17.68 -12.99 -2.52
N ASP A 22 17.89 -12.81 -3.83
CA ASP A 22 19.26 -12.66 -4.39
C ASP A 22 19.89 -11.34 -3.94
N THR A 23 19.09 -10.29 -3.71
CA THR A 23 19.55 -9.00 -3.21
C THR A 23 18.54 -8.41 -2.26
N VAL A 24 19.03 -7.89 -1.13
CA VAL A 24 18.28 -7.09 -0.15
C VAL A 24 18.85 -5.67 -0.20
N VAL A 25 18.03 -4.72 -0.66
CA VAL A 25 18.47 -3.33 -0.85
C VAL A 25 18.35 -2.58 0.48
N GLY A 26 19.39 -1.83 0.84
CA GLY A 26 19.42 -1.06 2.09
C GLY A 26 19.60 -1.89 3.36
N GLY A 27 19.82 -3.21 3.22
CA GLY A 27 20.06 -4.11 4.36
C GLY A 27 18.81 -4.44 5.18
N ASP A 28 17.61 -4.16 4.65
CA ASP A 28 16.33 -4.51 5.28
C ASP A 28 15.42 -5.26 4.31
N THR A 29 14.72 -6.27 4.79
CA THR A 29 13.84 -7.14 3.97
C THR A 29 12.66 -6.44 3.31
N SER A 30 12.49 -5.17 3.51
CA SER A 30 11.46 -4.34 2.86
C SER A 30 11.65 -4.16 1.36
N PHE A 31 12.87 -4.36 0.85
CA PHE A 31 13.13 -4.32 -0.58
C PHE A 31 14.01 -5.50 -1.00
N CYS A 32 13.39 -6.50 -1.59
CA CYS A 32 14.00 -7.74 -2.05
C CYS A 32 13.91 -7.88 -3.56
N THR A 33 14.97 -8.45 -4.15
CA THR A 33 15.04 -8.80 -5.58
C THR A 33 15.25 -10.31 -5.71
N PHE A 34 14.51 -10.93 -6.62
CA PHE A 34 14.54 -12.35 -6.91
C PHE A 34 14.87 -12.56 -8.40
N MET A 35 15.91 -13.33 -8.70
CA MET A 35 16.33 -13.68 -10.05
C MET A 35 15.97 -15.13 -10.36
N PHE A 36 15.29 -15.37 -11.47
CA PHE A 36 14.88 -16.71 -11.86
C PHE A 36 15.74 -17.24 -13.00
N LYS A 37 16.23 -18.46 -12.85
CA LYS A 37 16.99 -19.17 -13.90
C LYS A 37 16.17 -19.44 -15.16
N SER A 38 14.86 -19.61 -14.98
CA SER A 38 13.91 -19.84 -16.07
C SER A 38 13.10 -18.57 -16.32
N VAL A 39 13.26 -18.00 -17.49
CA VAL A 39 12.47 -16.85 -17.93
C VAL A 39 11.04 -17.31 -18.22
N VAL A 40 10.07 -16.54 -17.72
CA VAL A 40 8.67 -16.69 -18.14
C VAL A 40 8.47 -15.81 -19.36
N GLU A 41 8.44 -16.40 -20.55
CA GLU A 41 8.17 -15.70 -21.79
C GLU A 41 6.79 -16.06 -22.32
N VAL A 42 6.08 -15.05 -22.82
CA VAL A 42 4.76 -15.23 -23.43
C VAL A 42 4.72 -14.60 -24.82
N PRO A 43 3.97 -15.21 -25.76
CA PRO A 43 3.74 -14.62 -27.08
C PRO A 43 3.09 -13.24 -26.99
N THR A 44 3.24 -12.43 -28.03
CA THR A 44 2.71 -11.05 -28.10
C THR A 44 1.19 -10.99 -27.94
N ASN A 45 0.48 -12.06 -28.35
CA ASN A 45 -0.98 -12.17 -28.23
C ASN A 45 -1.45 -12.74 -26.88
N VAL A 46 -0.57 -12.85 -25.90
CA VAL A 46 -0.89 -13.27 -24.53
C VAL A 46 -0.70 -12.12 -23.57
N ASN A 47 -1.69 -11.86 -22.74
CA ASN A 47 -1.60 -10.96 -21.61
C ASN A 47 -1.27 -11.73 -20.34
N ILE A 48 -0.51 -11.10 -19.46
CA ILE A 48 -0.21 -11.61 -18.13
C ILE A 48 -1.06 -10.85 -17.13
N LEU A 49 -1.85 -11.58 -16.33
CA LEU A 49 -2.50 -11.05 -15.15
C LEU A 49 -1.72 -11.49 -13.91
N LEU A 50 -1.33 -10.53 -13.12
CA LEU A 50 -0.58 -10.72 -11.87
C LEU A 50 -1.49 -10.49 -10.66
N SER A 51 -1.34 -11.30 -9.65
CA SER A 51 -2.04 -11.16 -8.36
C SER A 51 -1.17 -11.62 -7.20
N ILE A 52 -1.43 -11.09 -6.01
CA ILE A 52 -1.00 -11.73 -4.78
C ILE A 52 -2.07 -12.76 -4.41
N LYS A 53 -1.73 -14.03 -4.31
CA LYS A 53 -2.64 -15.09 -3.87
C LYS A 53 -2.78 -15.07 -2.35
N ASP A 54 -1.66 -15.07 -1.68
CA ASP A 54 -1.55 -14.96 -0.23
C ASP A 54 -0.27 -14.21 0.17
N ALA A 55 -0.26 -13.70 1.40
CA ALA A 55 0.93 -13.09 1.98
C ALA A 55 0.94 -13.30 3.51
N GLN A 56 2.13 -13.45 4.06
CA GLN A 56 2.43 -13.51 5.48
C GLN A 56 3.46 -12.42 5.77
N ILE A 57 3.03 -11.36 6.45
CA ILE A 57 3.86 -10.17 6.70
C ILE A 57 3.89 -9.91 8.21
N PRO A 58 5.05 -10.03 8.88
CA PRO A 58 5.18 -9.68 10.28
C PRO A 58 4.96 -8.18 10.52
N VAL A 59 4.25 -7.83 11.58
CA VAL A 59 4.13 -6.44 12.05
C VAL A 59 5.35 -6.12 12.89
N SER A 60 6.47 -5.84 12.22
CA SER A 60 7.75 -5.46 12.83
C SER A 60 8.00 -3.95 12.83
N PHE A 61 7.17 -3.21 12.11
CA PHE A 61 7.20 -1.74 12.03
C PHE A 61 6.49 -1.10 13.23
N THR A 62 6.93 0.11 13.57
CA THR A 62 6.47 0.86 14.74
C THR A 62 5.56 2.02 14.34
N ASN A 63 4.70 2.50 15.25
CA ASN A 63 3.86 3.65 14.98
C ASN A 63 4.64 4.98 14.96
N VAL A 64 5.79 5.03 15.62
CA VAL A 64 6.78 6.09 15.42
C VAL A 64 8.00 5.45 14.76
N ASN A 65 8.36 5.90 13.57
CA ASN A 65 9.41 5.36 12.72
C ASN A 65 10.24 6.48 12.10
N ASP A 66 11.24 6.17 11.28
CA ASP A 66 12.16 7.14 10.68
C ASP A 66 11.48 8.26 9.88
N ASN A 67 10.27 8.03 9.37
CA ASN A 67 9.48 9.02 8.64
C ASN A 67 8.63 9.91 9.57
N THR A 68 8.38 9.47 10.80
CA THR A 68 7.42 10.11 11.71
C THR A 68 8.02 10.53 13.07
N ASN A 69 9.30 10.28 13.31
CA ASN A 69 9.95 10.45 14.63
C ASN A 69 10.49 11.87 14.93
N THR A 70 10.32 12.83 14.03
CA THR A 70 10.86 14.17 14.20
C THR A 70 9.84 15.16 14.76
N PHE A 71 10.24 15.96 15.73
CA PHE A 71 9.51 17.12 16.22
C PHE A 71 10.31 18.38 15.91
N ILE A 72 9.78 19.21 15.00
CA ILE A 72 10.45 20.42 14.51
C ILE A 72 9.69 21.63 15.04
N TYR A 73 10.41 22.51 15.69
CA TYR A 73 9.84 23.69 16.32
C TYR A 73 10.75 24.91 16.16
N THR A 74 10.14 26.10 16.20
CA THR A 74 10.84 27.39 16.15
C THR A 74 10.51 28.21 17.37
N ILE A 75 11.54 28.70 18.07
CA ILE A 75 11.44 29.65 19.16
C ILE A 75 12.18 30.92 18.74
N GLY A 76 11.46 32.05 18.71
CA GLY A 76 12.00 33.30 18.17
C GLY A 76 12.38 33.15 16.70
N VAL A 77 13.68 33.14 16.39
CA VAL A 77 14.24 32.98 15.03
C VAL A 77 14.95 31.62 14.83
N THR A 78 14.98 30.79 15.85
CA THR A 78 15.76 29.54 15.85
C THR A 78 14.85 28.35 15.66
N THR A 79 15.06 27.61 14.56
CA THR A 79 14.39 26.32 14.30
C THR A 79 15.26 25.18 14.79
N THR A 80 14.66 24.25 15.51
CA THR A 80 15.33 23.09 16.11
C THR A 80 14.55 21.81 15.74
N THR A 81 15.28 20.74 15.51
CA THR A 81 14.72 19.40 15.29
C THR A 81 15.08 18.50 16.46
N PHE A 82 14.09 17.94 17.11
CA PHE A 82 14.23 16.84 18.06
C PHE A 82 13.85 15.54 17.37
N THR A 83 14.64 14.48 17.56
CA THR A 83 14.35 13.15 17.00
C THR A 83 14.04 12.18 18.13
N LEU A 84 12.82 11.63 18.09
CA LEU A 84 12.38 10.61 19.03
C LEU A 84 12.91 9.24 18.60
N ILE A 85 13.16 8.34 19.55
CA ILE A 85 13.54 6.95 19.24
C ILE A 85 12.34 6.24 18.61
N ASN A 86 12.59 5.46 17.55
CA ASN A 86 11.55 4.64 16.93
C ASN A 86 10.97 3.64 17.93
N GLY A 87 9.65 3.47 17.90
CA GLY A 87 9.00 2.57 18.85
C GLY A 87 7.48 2.55 18.74
N ASN A 88 6.87 1.62 19.47
CA ASN A 88 5.43 1.56 19.63
C ASN A 88 5.02 2.32 20.89
N TYR A 89 4.48 3.51 20.70
CA TYR A 89 4.07 4.40 21.78
C TYR A 89 2.55 4.34 21.99
N THR A 90 2.14 4.34 23.22
CA THR A 90 0.81 4.77 23.65
C THR A 90 0.82 6.29 23.86
N ALA A 91 -0.33 6.93 23.99
CA ALA A 91 -0.41 8.37 24.20
C ALA A 91 0.36 8.82 25.47
N ASN A 92 0.32 8.03 26.53
CA ASN A 92 1.04 8.33 27.76
C ASN A 92 2.54 8.12 27.61
N THR A 93 2.98 6.99 27.02
CA THR A 93 4.43 6.74 26.86
C THR A 93 5.05 7.71 25.85
N LEU A 94 4.30 8.17 24.83
CA LEU A 94 4.76 9.22 23.92
C LEU A 94 4.92 10.56 24.66
N ARG A 95 3.93 10.95 25.47
CA ARG A 95 4.02 12.14 26.32
C ARG A 95 5.27 12.10 27.21
N ASP A 96 5.51 10.97 27.87
CA ASP A 96 6.61 10.83 28.82
C ASP A 96 7.97 10.85 28.11
N ALA A 97 8.07 10.24 26.93
CA ALA A 97 9.27 10.26 26.10
C ALA A 97 9.59 11.68 25.59
N LEU A 98 8.56 12.42 25.12
CA LEU A 98 8.73 13.81 24.68
C LEU A 98 9.13 14.72 25.84
N ASN A 99 8.50 14.57 27.01
CA ASN A 99 8.87 15.32 28.20
C ASN A 99 10.29 15.01 28.66
N SER A 100 10.74 13.77 28.55
CA SER A 100 12.11 13.38 28.88
C SER A 100 13.12 13.96 27.90
N GLY A 101 12.84 13.89 26.59
CA GLY A 101 13.77 14.33 25.55
C GLY A 101 13.85 15.85 25.39
N LEU A 102 12.77 16.57 25.69
CA LEU A 102 12.64 18.02 25.57
C LEU A 102 12.54 18.72 26.95
N ASN A 103 13.07 18.05 27.96
CA ASN A 103 13.04 18.55 29.35
C ASN A 103 13.61 19.97 29.47
N GLY A 104 12.86 20.83 30.16
CA GLY A 104 13.20 22.24 30.36
C GLY A 104 12.89 23.15 29.15
N ILE A 105 12.47 22.59 28.00
CA ILE A 105 12.03 23.38 26.83
C ILE A 105 10.50 23.34 26.76
N PHE A 106 9.92 22.13 26.69
CA PHE A 106 8.49 21.95 26.60
C PHE A 106 7.93 21.01 27.66
N THR A 107 6.65 21.23 27.98
CA THR A 107 5.84 20.29 28.75
C THR A 107 4.70 19.80 27.87
N PHE A 108 4.66 18.50 27.64
CA PHE A 108 3.57 17.82 26.93
C PHE A 108 2.59 17.28 27.94
N SER A 109 1.32 17.60 27.77
CA SER A 109 0.22 17.00 28.51
C SER A 109 -0.74 16.29 27.54
N TYR A 110 -1.40 15.22 28.01
CA TYR A 110 -2.37 14.46 27.24
C TYR A 110 -3.70 14.37 27.97
N ASP A 111 -4.74 14.86 27.33
CA ASP A 111 -6.11 14.75 27.79
C ASP A 111 -6.76 13.48 27.21
N SER A 112 -6.89 12.45 28.04
CA SER A 112 -7.48 11.17 27.65
C SER A 112 -8.98 11.24 27.36
N SER A 113 -9.68 12.27 27.86
CA SER A 113 -11.12 12.45 27.60
C SER A 113 -11.38 12.98 26.19
N ARG A 114 -10.43 13.74 25.64
CA ARG A 114 -10.51 14.37 24.31
C ARG A 114 -9.55 13.75 23.30
N ASN A 115 -8.64 12.88 23.74
CA ASN A 115 -7.54 12.34 22.96
C ASN A 115 -6.66 13.42 22.32
N LYS A 116 -6.33 14.46 23.07
CA LYS A 116 -5.57 15.61 22.57
C LYS A 116 -4.31 15.86 23.37
N TYR A 117 -3.28 16.33 22.67
CA TYR A 117 -2.08 16.86 23.30
C TYR A 117 -2.17 18.37 23.45
N THR A 118 -1.64 18.86 24.59
CA THR A 118 -1.31 20.26 24.79
C THR A 118 0.18 20.39 25.02
N ILE A 119 0.82 21.30 24.31
CA ILE A 119 2.26 21.57 24.36
C ILE A 119 2.41 22.96 24.96
N THR A 120 3.22 23.10 26.03
CA THR A 120 3.46 24.35 26.72
C THR A 120 4.95 24.64 26.77
N HIS A 121 5.36 25.84 26.43
CA HIS A 121 6.72 26.37 26.67
C HIS A 121 6.74 27.21 27.95
N ALA A 122 7.89 27.28 28.59
CA ALA A 122 7.97 27.91 29.94
C ALA A 122 7.71 29.42 29.95
N SER A 123 7.99 30.16 28.86
CA SER A 123 8.01 31.62 28.91
C SER A 123 7.90 32.35 27.59
N THR A 124 7.64 31.66 26.45
CA THR A 124 7.56 32.37 25.17
C THR A 124 6.75 31.54 24.14
N ASP A 125 6.13 32.26 23.23
CA ASP A 125 5.46 31.64 22.11
C ASP A 125 6.44 30.91 21.18
N PHE A 126 5.95 29.86 20.54
CA PHE A 126 6.69 29.00 19.65
C PHE A 126 5.83 28.58 18.44
N ILE A 127 6.49 28.03 17.45
CA ILE A 127 5.84 27.48 16.25
C ILE A 127 6.18 26.00 16.15
N ILE A 128 5.17 25.14 15.91
CA ILE A 128 5.37 23.77 15.48
C ILE A 128 5.38 23.79 13.95
N GLU A 129 6.46 23.32 13.36
CA GLU A 129 6.64 23.37 11.90
C GLU A 129 5.84 22.27 11.20
N SER A 130 5.28 22.62 10.03
CA SER A 130 4.42 21.73 9.22
C SER A 130 5.11 20.46 8.72
N ASN A 131 6.44 20.47 8.62
CA ASN A 131 7.26 19.33 8.21
C ASN A 131 7.72 18.46 9.39
N SER A 132 7.18 18.68 10.59
CA SER A 132 7.40 17.83 11.75
C SER A 132 6.76 16.45 11.51
N GLY A 133 7.55 15.37 11.62
CA GLY A 133 7.05 14.00 11.41
C GLY A 133 5.99 13.59 12.43
N LEU A 134 6.11 14.06 13.69
CA LEU A 134 5.13 13.78 14.75
C LEU A 134 3.85 14.61 14.66
N ILE A 135 3.72 15.52 13.70
CA ILE A 135 2.62 16.50 13.65
C ILE A 135 1.24 15.81 13.64
N ARG A 136 1.05 14.78 12.83
CA ARG A 136 -0.21 14.01 12.75
C ARG A 136 -0.41 13.13 13.97
N ILE A 137 0.67 12.50 14.45
CA ILE A 137 0.62 11.61 15.62
C ILE A 137 0.15 12.38 16.85
N LEU A 138 0.61 13.63 17.00
CA LEU A 138 0.18 14.53 18.07
C LEU A 138 -1.22 15.14 17.86
N GLY A 139 -1.86 14.90 16.70
CA GLY A 139 -3.18 15.41 16.38
C GLY A 139 -3.21 16.81 15.81
N PHE A 140 -2.11 17.30 15.24
CA PHE A 140 -2.08 18.57 14.53
C PHE A 140 -2.28 18.36 13.03
N THR A 141 -2.93 19.31 12.37
CA THR A 141 -3.03 19.35 10.89
C THR A 141 -1.68 19.73 10.28
N ILE A 142 -1.45 19.36 8.99
CA ILE A 142 -0.18 19.67 8.31
C ILE A 142 -0.15 21.16 7.91
N LYS A 143 0.24 21.99 8.85
CA LYS A 143 0.52 23.44 8.69
C LYS A 143 1.39 23.89 9.85
N ASN A 144 1.96 25.08 9.77
CA ASN A 144 2.62 25.69 10.91
C ASN A 144 1.58 26.07 11.98
N HIS A 145 1.86 25.72 13.22
CA HIS A 145 1.01 26.03 14.36
C HIS A 145 1.73 26.96 15.32
N THR A 146 1.25 28.19 15.43
CA THR A 146 1.77 29.17 16.39
C THR A 146 1.04 29.03 17.71
N SER A 147 1.80 28.94 18.80
CA SER A 147 1.25 28.99 20.16
C SER A 147 0.62 30.35 20.48
N SER A 148 -0.21 30.37 21.48
CA SER A 148 -0.75 31.59 22.05
C SER A 148 -0.69 31.51 23.58
N SER A 149 -0.13 32.49 24.23
CA SER A 149 0.13 32.43 25.68
C SER A 149 0.95 31.20 26.08
N ASP A 150 2.05 30.97 25.36
CA ASP A 150 3.04 29.92 25.61
C ASP A 150 2.51 28.47 25.46
N ASN A 151 1.30 28.26 24.96
CA ASN A 151 0.73 26.93 24.81
C ASN A 151 -0.05 26.75 23.52
N ILE A 152 -0.23 25.48 23.12
CA ILE A 152 -1.09 25.10 22.00
C ILE A 152 -1.66 23.70 22.25
N THR A 153 -2.95 23.55 21.95
CA THR A 153 -3.63 22.25 21.98
C THR A 153 -3.88 21.77 20.54
N SER A 154 -3.74 20.48 20.32
CA SER A 154 -3.92 19.87 18.98
C SER A 154 -5.31 20.11 18.40
N ASP A 155 -5.39 20.33 17.08
CA ASP A 155 -6.64 20.57 16.35
C ASP A 155 -7.55 19.35 16.39
N SER A 156 -6.95 18.18 16.21
CA SER A 156 -7.60 16.88 16.10
C SER A 156 -7.20 15.95 17.25
N VAL A 157 -7.74 14.76 17.25
CA VAL A 157 -7.32 13.69 18.16
C VAL A 157 -5.94 13.18 17.76
N ALA A 158 -5.17 12.73 18.75
CA ALA A 158 -3.89 12.05 18.53
C ALA A 158 -4.11 10.76 17.73
N ASP A 159 -3.26 10.54 16.73
CA ASP A 159 -3.31 9.32 15.89
C ASP A 159 -2.10 8.43 16.16
N LEU A 160 -2.29 7.47 17.02
CA LEU A 160 -1.31 6.45 17.39
C LEU A 160 -1.68 5.06 16.84
N SER A 161 -2.64 5.02 15.92
CA SER A 161 -3.11 3.76 15.32
C SER A 161 -2.00 3.04 14.53
N GLY A 162 -0.96 3.76 14.15
CA GLY A 162 0.11 3.24 13.29
C GLY A 162 -0.38 3.11 11.84
N LEU A 163 0.18 2.15 11.11
CA LEU A 163 -0.17 1.93 9.71
C LEU A 163 -1.49 1.17 9.59
N GLY A 164 -2.44 1.73 8.85
CA GLY A 164 -3.71 1.06 8.52
C GLY A 164 -3.56 0.03 7.39
N GLY A 165 -2.48 0.10 6.63
CA GLY A 165 -2.20 -0.84 5.54
C GLY A 165 -0.77 -0.77 5.04
N VAL A 166 -0.30 -1.89 4.49
CA VAL A 166 0.97 -1.96 3.77
C VAL A 166 0.69 -2.11 2.28
N PHE A 167 1.53 -1.51 1.45
CA PHE A 167 1.44 -1.59 0.00
C PHE A 167 2.56 -2.47 -0.53
N ILE A 168 2.20 -3.46 -1.34
CA ILE A 168 3.17 -4.30 -2.03
C ILE A 168 3.36 -3.75 -3.42
N GLN A 169 4.58 -3.30 -3.70
CA GLN A 169 5.01 -2.77 -4.99
C GLN A 169 5.95 -3.75 -5.68
N THR A 170 5.82 -3.86 -7.00
CA THR A 170 6.72 -4.66 -7.86
C THR A 170 7.48 -3.77 -8.84
N ASN A 171 8.38 -4.36 -9.63
CA ASN A 171 9.01 -3.68 -10.78
C ASN A 171 8.09 -3.60 -12.01
N PHE A 172 6.92 -4.27 -11.99
CA PHE A 172 6.00 -4.28 -13.12
C PHE A 172 5.05 -3.09 -13.07
N LEU A 173 4.85 -2.42 -14.20
CA LEU A 173 3.81 -1.43 -14.35
C LEU A 173 2.46 -2.15 -14.46
N THR A 174 1.55 -1.82 -13.53
CA THR A 174 0.21 -2.42 -13.49
C THR A 174 -0.82 -1.54 -14.18
N SER A 175 -2.02 -2.09 -14.43
CA SER A 175 -3.17 -1.32 -14.90
C SER A 175 -3.88 -0.52 -13.81
N SER A 176 -3.40 -0.59 -12.56
CA SER A 176 -3.96 0.16 -11.44
C SER A 176 -3.50 1.60 -11.44
N GLN A 177 -4.33 2.50 -10.91
CA GLN A 177 -3.99 3.91 -10.73
C GLN A 177 -3.85 4.24 -9.25
N ASP A 178 -2.90 5.11 -8.94
CA ASP A 178 -2.68 5.61 -7.60
C ASP A 178 -3.22 7.03 -7.43
N SER A 179 -3.87 7.29 -6.31
CA SER A 179 -4.44 8.60 -5.98
C SER A 179 -3.40 9.68 -5.68
N LYS A 180 -2.21 9.29 -5.21
CA LYS A 180 -1.12 10.22 -4.87
C LYS A 180 -0.43 10.74 -6.13
N THR A 181 -0.06 9.85 -7.04
CA THR A 181 0.63 10.20 -8.29
C THR A 181 -0.33 10.57 -9.43
N LYS A 182 -1.61 10.18 -9.33
CA LYS A 182 -2.64 10.32 -10.38
C LYS A 182 -2.31 9.56 -11.69
N ASN A 183 -1.36 8.63 -11.63
CA ASN A 183 -0.86 7.86 -12.76
C ASN A 183 -1.01 6.35 -12.53
N LEU A 184 -0.65 5.58 -13.54
CA LEU A 184 -0.46 4.13 -13.38
C LEU A 184 0.64 3.87 -12.36
N THR A 185 0.47 2.83 -11.58
CA THR A 185 1.38 2.49 -10.49
C THR A 185 1.92 1.07 -10.65
N SER A 186 3.05 0.80 -10.03
CA SER A 186 3.58 -0.54 -9.83
C SER A 186 3.14 -1.19 -8.51
N ILE A 187 2.22 -0.54 -7.78
CA ILE A 187 1.59 -1.13 -6.59
C ILE A 187 0.65 -2.24 -7.04
N LEU A 188 0.94 -3.44 -6.54
CA LEU A 188 0.17 -4.64 -6.86
C LEU A 188 -1.04 -4.79 -5.94
N GLN A 189 -0.85 -4.52 -4.64
CA GLN A 189 -1.91 -4.73 -3.65
C GLN A 189 -1.70 -3.85 -2.42
N LYS A 190 -2.82 -3.33 -1.87
CA LYS A 190 -2.89 -2.83 -0.49
C LYS A 190 -3.36 -3.98 0.41
N ILE A 191 -2.63 -4.24 1.49
CA ILE A 191 -2.95 -5.26 2.50
C ILE A 191 -3.24 -4.55 3.81
N PRO A 192 -4.47 -4.66 4.36
CA PRO A 192 -4.80 -4.05 5.66
C PRO A 192 -3.95 -4.62 6.79
N VAL A 193 -3.49 -3.76 7.69
CA VAL A 193 -2.85 -4.17 8.94
C VAL A 193 -3.95 -4.54 9.94
N THR A 194 -4.12 -5.83 10.19
CA THR A 194 -5.18 -6.36 11.06
C THR A 194 -4.66 -6.86 12.40
N GLN A 195 -3.34 -6.77 12.62
CA GLN A 195 -2.66 -7.26 13.81
C GLN A 195 -1.91 -6.12 14.49
N SER A 196 -1.75 -6.22 15.80
CA SER A 196 -0.88 -5.35 16.57
C SER A 196 0.60 -5.75 16.43
N GLY A 197 1.50 -4.95 16.98
CA GLY A 197 2.95 -5.22 16.96
C GLY A 197 3.28 -6.64 17.40
N ASN A 198 4.27 -7.22 16.75
CA ASN A 198 4.70 -8.64 16.85
C ASN A 198 3.68 -9.68 16.34
N GLY A 199 2.56 -9.27 15.76
CA GLY A 199 1.66 -10.17 15.06
C GLY A 199 2.12 -10.47 13.64
N ILE A 200 1.42 -11.38 12.97
CA ILE A 200 1.60 -11.67 11.53
C ILE A 200 0.31 -11.33 10.80
N ILE A 201 0.41 -10.51 9.77
CA ILE A 201 -0.68 -10.25 8.85
C ILE A 201 -0.79 -11.46 7.92
N PHE A 202 -1.94 -12.13 7.94
CA PHE A 202 -2.28 -13.15 6.97
C PHE A 202 -3.26 -12.57 5.96
N TYR A 203 -2.80 -12.46 4.72
CA TYR A 203 -3.62 -12.00 3.62
C TYR A 203 -3.93 -13.15 2.68
N THR A 204 -5.16 -13.21 2.20
CA THR A 204 -5.60 -14.12 1.14
C THR A 204 -6.48 -13.33 0.17
N ASN A 205 -6.23 -13.45 -1.12
CA ASN A 205 -6.97 -12.75 -2.17
C ASN A 205 -8.37 -13.36 -2.38
N LYS A 206 -9.29 -13.07 -1.48
CA LYS A 206 -10.68 -13.56 -1.56
C LYS A 206 -11.48 -12.89 -2.68
N SER A 207 -11.11 -11.67 -3.08
CA SER A 207 -11.77 -10.93 -4.15
C SER A 207 -11.44 -11.44 -5.55
N GLY A 208 -10.39 -12.25 -5.69
CA GLY A 208 -9.86 -12.67 -6.98
C GLY A 208 -9.24 -11.52 -7.79
N PHE A 209 -8.86 -10.42 -7.12
CA PHE A 209 -8.25 -9.27 -7.80
C PHE A 209 -6.99 -9.66 -8.54
N LYS A 210 -6.90 -9.21 -9.79
CA LYS A 210 -5.75 -9.40 -10.68
C LYS A 210 -5.54 -8.12 -11.46
N THR A 211 -4.30 -7.79 -11.73
CA THR A 211 -3.93 -6.64 -12.56
C THR A 211 -3.14 -7.09 -13.77
N GLN A 212 -3.37 -6.46 -14.90
CA GLN A 212 -2.58 -6.73 -16.10
C GLN A 212 -1.23 -6.04 -15.98
N ILE A 213 -0.17 -6.74 -16.39
CA ILE A 213 1.18 -6.19 -16.52
C ILE A 213 1.56 -6.14 -18.00
N SER A 214 2.48 -5.21 -18.33
CA SER A 214 2.89 -4.95 -19.72
C SER A 214 4.02 -5.86 -20.18
N GLU A 215 4.76 -6.44 -19.26
CA GLU A 215 5.90 -7.30 -19.51
C GLU A 215 5.50 -8.58 -20.24
N LYS A 216 6.37 -9.02 -21.15
CA LYS A 216 6.21 -10.27 -21.89
C LYS A 216 7.26 -11.31 -21.53
N ALA A 217 8.30 -10.87 -20.81
CA ALA A 217 9.36 -11.74 -20.31
C ALA A 217 9.67 -11.36 -18.85
N ILE A 218 9.66 -12.34 -17.97
CA ILE A 218 9.91 -12.16 -16.54
C ILE A 218 11.03 -13.09 -16.11
N ASN A 219 12.15 -12.51 -15.73
CA ASN A 219 13.32 -13.21 -15.17
C ASN A 219 13.72 -12.65 -13.81
N GLU A 220 13.13 -11.50 -13.43
CA GLU A 220 13.46 -10.79 -12.20
C GLU A 220 12.17 -10.21 -11.61
N ILE A 221 12.02 -10.32 -10.31
CA ILE A 221 10.89 -9.75 -9.55
C ILE A 221 11.45 -8.95 -8.39
N HIS A 222 11.08 -7.67 -8.32
CA HIS A 222 11.30 -6.84 -7.15
C HIS A 222 10.05 -6.82 -6.30
N ILE A 223 10.23 -6.90 -4.99
CA ILE A 223 9.15 -6.68 -4.01
C ILE A 223 9.59 -5.57 -3.08
N LYS A 224 8.78 -4.53 -2.98
CA LYS A 224 8.91 -3.48 -1.98
C LYS A 224 7.68 -3.45 -1.09
N ILE A 225 7.91 -3.33 0.20
CA ILE A 225 6.86 -3.13 1.20
C ILE A 225 6.88 -1.66 1.61
N LEU A 226 5.76 -0.96 1.37
CA LEU A 226 5.65 0.48 1.55
C LEU A 226 4.57 0.81 2.57
N ASP A 227 4.70 1.99 3.19
CA ASP A 227 3.66 2.61 4.00
C ASP A 227 2.55 3.28 3.15
N GLU A 228 1.59 3.93 3.80
CA GLU A 228 0.49 4.63 3.14
C GLU A 228 0.95 5.90 2.39
N ASP A 229 2.12 6.43 2.74
CA ASP A 229 2.77 7.54 2.06
C ASP A 229 3.74 7.10 0.95
N GLN A 230 3.81 5.79 0.67
CA GLN A 230 4.68 5.15 -0.33
C GLN A 230 6.17 5.24 0.01
N ASN A 231 6.51 5.43 1.28
CA ASN A 231 7.87 5.29 1.76
C ASN A 231 8.16 3.80 2.02
N ILE A 232 9.41 3.39 1.83
CA ILE A 232 9.84 2.03 2.16
C ILE A 232 9.75 1.87 3.69
N LEU A 233 9.02 0.82 4.12
CA LEU A 233 8.93 0.47 5.53
C LEU A 233 10.23 -0.14 6.02
N ASN A 234 10.57 0.12 7.28
CA ASN A 234 11.61 -0.65 7.95
C ASN A 234 10.98 -1.92 8.53
N MET A 235 11.30 -3.06 7.95
CA MET A 235 10.82 -4.38 8.40
C MET A 235 11.65 -4.96 9.54
N ASN A 236 12.71 -4.26 9.99
CA ASN A 236 13.64 -4.77 11.01
C ASN A 236 14.18 -6.18 10.68
N ASN A 237 14.42 -6.44 9.41
CA ASN A 237 14.82 -7.74 8.87
C ASN A 237 13.85 -8.89 9.19
N ALA A 238 12.60 -8.59 9.50
CA ALA A 238 11.59 -9.62 9.71
C ALA A 238 11.25 -10.34 8.39
N ARG A 239 11.06 -11.66 8.49
CA ARG A 239 10.84 -12.53 7.33
C ARG A 239 9.41 -12.47 6.86
N TRP A 240 9.19 -12.20 5.59
CA TRP A 240 7.86 -12.27 4.98
C TRP A 240 7.82 -13.32 3.87
N ARG A 241 6.60 -13.75 3.54
CA ARG A 241 6.31 -14.68 2.44
C ARG A 241 5.16 -14.15 1.61
N ILE A 242 5.28 -14.26 0.29
CA ILE A 242 4.26 -13.84 -0.66
C ILE A 242 4.15 -14.88 -1.77
N THR A 243 2.93 -15.31 -2.08
CA THR A 243 2.64 -16.13 -3.25
C THR A 243 2.08 -15.25 -4.35
N LEU A 244 2.79 -15.15 -5.46
CA LEU A 244 2.33 -14.49 -6.67
C LEU A 244 1.64 -15.47 -7.60
N GLY A 245 0.50 -15.08 -8.15
CA GLY A 245 -0.21 -15.82 -9.19
C GLY A 245 -0.10 -15.11 -10.52
N PHE A 246 0.36 -15.82 -11.55
CA PHE A 246 0.44 -15.37 -12.92
C PHE A 246 -0.56 -16.15 -13.74
N ASP A 247 -1.53 -15.46 -14.33
CA ASP A 247 -2.50 -16.04 -15.24
C ASP A 247 -2.24 -15.52 -16.66
N PHE A 248 -2.14 -16.43 -17.61
CA PHE A 248 -1.87 -16.15 -19.01
C PHE A 248 -3.16 -16.22 -19.80
N ILE A 249 -3.52 -15.12 -20.46
CA ILE A 249 -4.79 -14.98 -21.19
C ILE A 249 -4.52 -14.61 -22.63
N TYR A 250 -5.07 -15.37 -23.57
CA TYR A 250 -5.01 -14.99 -24.97
C TYR A 250 -5.77 -13.68 -25.20
N GLN A 251 -5.14 -12.75 -25.89
CA GLN A 251 -5.86 -11.65 -26.52
C GLN A 251 -6.67 -12.27 -27.66
N GLU A 252 -7.98 -12.38 -27.48
CA GLU A 252 -8.84 -12.55 -28.64
C GLU A 252 -8.67 -11.28 -29.49
N ASN A 253 -7.99 -11.42 -30.62
CA ASN A 253 -8.06 -10.41 -31.66
C ASN A 253 -9.53 -10.33 -32.06
N PHE A 254 -10.26 -9.36 -31.57
CA PHE A 254 -11.52 -8.91 -32.15
C PHE A 254 -11.19 -8.34 -33.53
N ARG A 255 -10.82 -9.22 -34.45
CA ARG A 255 -10.85 -8.93 -35.87
C ARG A 255 -12.32 -8.92 -36.24
N GLY A 256 -12.89 -7.72 -36.20
CA GLY A 256 -14.23 -7.42 -36.66
C GLY A 256 -15.28 -8.14 -35.81
N VAL A 257 -16.27 -7.41 -35.37
CA VAL A 257 -17.52 -7.99 -34.93
C VAL A 257 -17.99 -8.85 -36.13
N GLU A 258 -17.79 -10.20 -36.06
CA GLU A 258 -18.44 -11.11 -37.03
C GLU A 258 -19.92 -10.69 -37.04
N SER A 259 -20.40 -10.29 -38.20
CA SER A 259 -21.78 -9.83 -38.27
C SER A 259 -22.64 -10.98 -37.75
N ARG A 260 -23.76 -10.65 -37.12
CA ARG A 260 -24.73 -11.66 -36.68
C ARG A 260 -25.04 -12.68 -37.81
N GLU A 261 -24.91 -12.23 -39.06
CA GLU A 261 -25.10 -13.04 -40.26
C GLU A 261 -23.98 -14.06 -40.48
N ASP A 262 -22.72 -13.71 -40.16
CA ASP A 262 -21.58 -14.64 -40.27
C ASP A 262 -21.64 -15.72 -39.18
N LEU A 263 -22.07 -15.36 -37.98
CA LEU A 263 -22.35 -16.31 -36.90
C LEU A 263 -23.51 -17.25 -37.28
N LEU A 264 -24.57 -16.74 -37.89
CA LEU A 264 -25.71 -17.52 -38.33
C LEU A 264 -25.36 -18.47 -39.49
N ARG A 265 -24.41 -18.11 -40.35
CA ARG A 265 -23.91 -18.98 -41.43
C ARG A 265 -23.15 -20.20 -40.92
N ARG A 266 -22.45 -20.08 -39.78
CA ARG A 266 -21.66 -21.17 -39.17
C ARG A 266 -22.47 -22.10 -38.27
N LEU A 267 -23.68 -21.71 -37.86
CA LEU A 267 -24.51 -22.56 -37.01
C LEU A 267 -25.17 -23.68 -37.81
N PRO A 268 -25.18 -24.92 -37.29
CA PRO A 268 -25.98 -26.00 -37.87
C PRO A 268 -27.44 -25.58 -37.99
N VAL A 269 -28.09 -26.02 -39.05
CA VAL A 269 -29.47 -25.61 -39.42
C VAL A 269 -30.47 -25.70 -38.27
N ARG A 270 -30.33 -26.66 -37.35
CA ARG A 270 -31.17 -26.81 -36.16
C ARG A 270 -31.01 -25.69 -35.13
N LYS A 271 -29.87 -24.98 -35.06
CA LYS A 271 -29.66 -23.85 -34.14
C LYS A 271 -30.11 -22.52 -34.75
N LYS A 272 -30.22 -22.41 -36.07
CA LYS A 272 -30.70 -21.20 -36.75
C LYS A 272 -32.18 -20.90 -36.45
N SER A 273 -33.01 -21.94 -36.34
CA SER A 273 -34.45 -21.80 -36.04
C SER A 273 -34.72 -21.27 -34.61
N ILE A 274 -33.91 -21.64 -33.65
CA ILE A 274 -34.08 -21.19 -32.22
C ILE A 274 -33.77 -19.71 -32.06
N LEU A 275 -32.80 -19.17 -32.80
CA LEU A 275 -32.43 -17.74 -32.72
C LEU A 275 -33.45 -16.84 -33.45
N VAL A 276 -34.13 -17.33 -34.45
CA VAL A 276 -35.19 -16.58 -35.16
C VAL A 276 -36.47 -16.52 -34.32
N THR A 277 -36.82 -17.62 -33.62
CA THR A 277 -38.04 -17.71 -32.81
C THR A 277 -37.99 -16.81 -31.56
N LYS A 278 -36.81 -16.57 -30.98
CA LYS A 278 -36.69 -15.63 -29.84
C LYS A 278 -36.88 -14.16 -30.20
N LYS A 279 -36.81 -13.77 -31.46
CA LYS A 279 -37.04 -12.38 -31.89
C LYS A 279 -38.52 -12.00 -32.03
N ASN A 280 -39.40 -13.02 -32.19
CA ASN A 280 -40.83 -12.78 -32.37
C ASN A 280 -41.66 -12.80 -31.06
N ILE A 281 -40.98 -13.01 -29.91
CA ILE A 281 -41.66 -13.09 -28.61
C ILE A 281 -41.44 -11.79 -27.76
N SER A 282 -40.64 -10.83 -28.25
CA SER A 282 -40.33 -9.57 -27.51
C SER A 282 -40.93 -8.31 -28.16
N SER A 283 -42.01 -8.44 -28.93
CA SER A 283 -42.76 -7.30 -29.43
C SER A 283 -44.27 -7.59 -29.32
N ASP A 284 -44.75 -7.59 -28.11
CA ASP A 284 -46.14 -7.28 -27.72
C ASP A 284 -46.08 -6.67 -26.29
#